data_28d18b9fa5917db198feb2bc880e2620
#
_entry.id   28d18b9fa5917db198feb2bc880e2620
#
_cell.length_a   1.000
_cell.length_b   1.000
_cell.length_c   1.000
_cell.angle_alpha   90.00
_cell.angle_beta   90.00
_cell.angle_gamma   90.00
#
_symmetry.space_group_name_H-M   'P 1'
#
loop_
_entity.id
_entity.type
_entity.pdbx_description
1 polymer ?
#
loop_
_entity_poly.entity_id
_entity_poly.type
_entity_poly.pdbx_seq_one_letter_code
_entity_poly.pdbx_strand_id
1 'polypeptide(L)'
;MSERAWGIVFALIGILAFSFRPILIKLSYAAHPVSPVTLLFLRMTLSLPFFLAIAWWLRNQEPRLTARDWAGIAGLGFLGYYAASFLDFVGLQWVGAGVGRLILYLFPTLVLLLSFLFLKKVPTWREVVALLVSYAGIVLVVSNQVAGENRLFALGAAFVFASALCYAGYLVAGSQMVKRVGSMRFTAYSTVVATVPAVLQFILLEPLSALDLPTAVWGYAIVLATVCTVLPLFLQAEALNRIGANQFAIIGAIGPVSVAVTSALGLDEPFTWIQALGGALVIFGVLLVSLRRSP
;
A
#
# COMPACT_ATOMS: atom_id res chain seq x y z
N MET A 1 -14.03 27.12 4.70
CA MET A 1 -12.65 26.57 4.70
C MET A 1 -12.04 26.85 3.34
N SER A 2 -10.74 27.16 3.26
CA SER A 2 -10.04 27.35 1.99
C SER A 2 -9.90 25.99 1.26
N GLU A 3 -9.72 26.02 -0.08
CA GLU A 3 -9.45 24.80 -0.89
C GLU A 3 -8.28 23.99 -0.35
N ARG A 4 -7.23 24.71 0.10
CA ARG A 4 -6.06 24.09 0.74
C ARG A 4 -6.41 23.37 2.05
N ALA A 5 -7.28 23.93 2.87
CA ALA A 5 -7.69 23.30 4.13
C ALA A 5 -8.48 22.01 3.87
N TRP A 6 -9.36 21.99 2.88
CA TRP A 6 -10.04 20.78 2.44
C TRP A 6 -9.07 19.71 1.91
N GLY A 7 -8.05 20.11 1.13
CA GLY A 7 -7.02 19.20 0.65
C GLY A 7 -6.25 18.52 1.78
N ILE A 8 -5.93 19.25 2.86
CA ILE A 8 -5.27 18.69 4.05
C ILE A 8 -6.21 17.71 4.79
N VAL A 9 -7.48 18.07 4.95
CA VAL A 9 -8.49 17.20 5.60
C VAL A 9 -8.64 15.89 4.81
N PHE A 10 -8.77 15.96 3.49
CA PHE A 10 -8.86 14.76 2.65
C PHE A 10 -7.60 13.89 2.71
N ALA A 11 -6.41 14.51 2.72
CA ALA A 11 -5.16 13.78 2.90
C ALA A 11 -5.13 13.03 4.25
N LEU A 12 -5.45 13.72 5.35
CA LEU A 12 -5.47 13.13 6.68
C LEU A 12 -6.46 11.97 6.78
N ILE A 13 -7.72 12.17 6.37
CA ILE A 13 -8.74 11.13 6.43
C ILE A 13 -8.34 9.94 5.56
N GLY A 14 -7.84 10.18 4.34
CA GLY A 14 -7.41 9.11 3.44
C GLY A 14 -6.24 8.29 3.99
N ILE A 15 -5.23 8.96 4.57
CA ILE A 15 -4.07 8.30 5.17
C ILE A 15 -4.46 7.51 6.41
N LEU A 16 -5.29 8.08 7.29
CA LEU A 16 -5.80 7.38 8.48
C LEU A 16 -6.62 6.16 8.08
N ALA A 17 -7.59 6.31 7.15
CA ALA A 17 -8.41 5.21 6.67
C ALA A 17 -7.54 4.08 6.07
N PHE A 18 -6.52 4.41 5.27
CA PHE A 18 -5.57 3.44 4.74
C PHE A 18 -4.72 2.77 5.83
N SER A 19 -4.44 3.47 6.93
CA SER A 19 -3.63 2.96 8.03
C SER A 19 -4.32 1.85 8.83
N PHE A 20 -5.66 1.77 8.80
CA PHE A 20 -6.41 0.65 9.41
C PHE A 20 -6.31 -0.66 8.63
N ARG A 21 -5.85 -0.65 7.38
CA ARG A 21 -5.78 -1.84 6.52
C ARG A 21 -5.04 -3.02 7.17
N PRO A 22 -3.80 -2.91 7.65
CA PRO A 22 -3.09 -4.04 8.25
C PRO A 22 -3.75 -4.54 9.54
N ILE A 23 -4.43 -3.65 10.28
CA ILE A 23 -5.16 -4.01 11.50
C ILE A 23 -6.36 -4.89 11.15
N LEU A 24 -7.18 -4.50 10.17
CA LEU A 24 -8.32 -5.29 9.73
C LEU A 24 -7.91 -6.66 9.18
N ILE A 25 -6.77 -6.73 8.48
CA ILE A 25 -6.19 -8.00 8.02
C ILE A 25 -5.84 -8.89 9.22
N LYS A 26 -5.15 -8.35 10.22
CA LYS A 26 -4.79 -9.07 11.45
C LYS A 26 -6.00 -9.51 12.26
N LEU A 27 -7.00 -8.64 12.40
CA LEU A 27 -8.26 -8.98 13.06
C LEU A 27 -9.00 -10.09 12.32
N SER A 28 -8.97 -10.09 10.99
CA SER A 28 -9.54 -11.18 10.20
C SER A 28 -8.85 -12.51 10.48
N TYR A 29 -7.52 -12.52 10.53
CA TYR A 29 -6.73 -13.73 10.85
C TYR A 29 -6.93 -14.20 12.30
N ALA A 30 -7.12 -13.27 13.23
CA ALA A 30 -7.40 -13.60 14.64
C ALA A 30 -8.81 -14.13 14.85
N ALA A 31 -9.80 -13.63 14.10
CA ALA A 31 -11.20 -14.02 14.24
C ALA A 31 -11.51 -15.39 13.63
N HIS A 32 -10.79 -15.80 12.59
CA HIS A 32 -11.00 -17.07 11.90
C HIS A 32 -9.74 -17.45 11.09
N PRO A 33 -9.43 -18.74 10.91
CA PRO A 33 -8.33 -19.19 10.05
C PRO A 33 -8.66 -18.93 8.56
N VAL A 34 -8.73 -17.66 8.16
CA VAL A 34 -8.95 -17.24 6.77
C VAL A 34 -7.61 -17.13 6.05
N SER A 35 -7.55 -17.66 4.81
CA SER A 35 -6.33 -17.59 4.01
C SER A 35 -6.12 -16.17 3.43
N PRO A 36 -4.86 -15.78 3.17
CA PRO A 36 -4.56 -14.54 2.44
C PRO A 36 -5.22 -14.47 1.07
N VAL A 37 -5.39 -15.61 0.40
CA VAL A 37 -6.06 -15.73 -0.90
C VAL A 37 -7.53 -15.35 -0.78
N THR A 38 -8.23 -15.94 0.19
CA THR A 38 -9.65 -15.66 0.45
C THR A 38 -9.86 -14.18 0.84
N LEU A 39 -9.03 -13.66 1.73
CA LEU A 39 -9.17 -12.28 2.18
C LEU A 39 -8.86 -11.26 1.06
N LEU A 40 -7.86 -11.56 0.21
CA LEU A 40 -7.58 -10.75 -0.98
C LEU A 40 -8.71 -10.80 -1.99
N PHE A 41 -9.27 -11.99 -2.25
CA PHE A 41 -10.43 -12.20 -3.11
C PHE A 41 -11.62 -11.35 -2.62
N LEU A 42 -11.97 -11.43 -1.34
CA LEU A 42 -13.05 -10.65 -0.75
C LEU A 42 -12.81 -9.14 -0.92
N ARG A 43 -11.61 -8.67 -0.59
CA ARG A 43 -11.27 -7.25 -0.75
C ARG A 43 -11.41 -6.78 -2.20
N MET A 44 -10.89 -7.54 -3.16
CA MET A 44 -10.91 -7.16 -4.57
C MET A 44 -12.32 -7.20 -5.15
N THR A 45 -13.09 -8.26 -4.85
CA THR A 45 -14.47 -8.41 -5.36
C THR A 45 -15.44 -7.41 -4.74
N LEU A 46 -15.35 -7.15 -3.44
CA LEU A 46 -16.20 -6.16 -2.76
C LEU A 46 -15.88 -4.72 -3.18
N SER A 47 -14.63 -4.42 -3.57
CA SER A 47 -14.27 -3.10 -4.11
C SER A 47 -14.58 -2.95 -5.61
N LEU A 48 -14.72 -4.06 -6.35
CA LEU A 48 -14.91 -4.10 -7.80
C LEU A 48 -16.08 -3.23 -8.31
N PRO A 49 -17.28 -3.24 -7.70
CA PRO A 49 -18.40 -2.44 -8.20
C PRO A 49 -18.10 -0.95 -8.28
N PHE A 50 -17.35 -0.43 -7.27
CA PHE A 50 -16.97 0.98 -7.23
C PHE A 50 -15.99 1.32 -8.36
N PHE A 51 -14.98 0.48 -8.58
CA PHE A 51 -14.01 0.71 -9.66
C PHE A 51 -14.59 0.49 -11.04
N LEU A 52 -15.54 -0.43 -11.20
CA LEU A 52 -16.32 -0.58 -12.44
C LEU A 52 -17.16 0.66 -12.74
N ALA A 53 -17.84 1.21 -11.73
CA ALA A 53 -18.62 2.43 -11.89
C ALA A 53 -17.74 3.61 -12.36
N ILE A 54 -16.54 3.77 -11.74
CA ILE A 54 -15.57 4.80 -12.15
C ILE A 54 -15.05 4.50 -13.56
N ALA A 55 -14.67 3.27 -13.84
CA ALA A 55 -14.17 2.86 -15.15
C ALA A 55 -15.21 3.13 -16.25
N TRP A 56 -16.48 2.83 -15.96
CA TRP A 56 -17.58 3.11 -16.88
C TRP A 56 -17.82 4.62 -17.07
N TRP A 57 -17.77 5.41 -16.01
CA TRP A 57 -17.92 6.86 -16.06
C TRP A 57 -16.80 7.52 -16.88
N LEU A 58 -15.58 7.03 -16.74
CA LEU A 58 -14.39 7.58 -17.41
C LEU A 58 -14.12 6.95 -18.80
N ARG A 59 -14.97 6.02 -19.28
CA ARG A 59 -14.70 5.25 -20.52
C ARG A 59 -14.55 6.10 -21.78
N ASN A 60 -15.28 7.22 -21.85
CA ASN A 60 -15.30 8.11 -23.02
C ASN A 60 -14.26 9.24 -22.96
N GLN A 61 -13.41 9.28 -21.93
CA GLN A 61 -12.37 10.29 -21.83
C GLN A 61 -11.24 10.04 -22.84
N GLU A 62 -10.72 11.11 -23.41
CA GLU A 62 -9.51 11.08 -24.23
C GLU A 62 -8.24 11.05 -23.34
N PRO A 63 -7.14 10.47 -23.84
CA PRO A 63 -7.02 9.77 -25.13
C PRO A 63 -7.66 8.36 -25.11
N ARG A 64 -8.08 7.86 -26.29
CA ARG A 64 -8.51 6.46 -26.43
C ARG A 64 -7.35 5.52 -26.09
N LEU A 65 -7.61 4.46 -25.35
CA LEU A 65 -6.61 3.49 -24.94
C LEU A 65 -6.25 2.56 -26.09
N THR A 66 -4.96 2.44 -26.38
CA THR A 66 -4.41 1.48 -27.35
C THR A 66 -4.21 0.11 -26.70
N ALA A 67 -3.97 -0.94 -27.49
CA ALA A 67 -3.63 -2.27 -26.98
C ALA A 67 -2.36 -2.24 -26.08
N ARG A 68 -1.41 -1.38 -26.40
CA ARG A 68 -0.20 -1.18 -25.57
C ARG A 68 -0.53 -0.55 -24.22
N ASP A 69 -1.48 0.38 -24.17
CA ASP A 69 -1.94 0.97 -22.91
C ASP A 69 -2.63 -0.08 -22.05
N TRP A 70 -3.48 -0.92 -22.64
CA TRP A 70 -4.14 -2.02 -21.93
C TRP A 70 -3.16 -3.03 -21.39
N ALA A 71 -2.13 -3.41 -22.17
CA ALA A 71 -1.06 -4.29 -21.69
C ALA A 71 -0.29 -3.67 -20.51
N GLY A 72 0.02 -2.36 -20.59
CA GLY A 72 0.63 -1.62 -19.49
C GLY A 72 -0.25 -1.56 -18.24
N ILE A 73 -1.53 -1.24 -18.40
CA ILE A 73 -2.53 -1.22 -17.30
C ILE A 73 -2.63 -2.61 -16.66
N ALA A 74 -2.69 -3.67 -17.47
CA ALA A 74 -2.78 -5.04 -16.98
C ALA A 74 -1.53 -5.47 -16.20
N GLY A 75 -0.34 -5.26 -16.77
CA GLY A 75 0.91 -5.62 -16.11
C GLY A 75 1.16 -4.82 -14.82
N LEU A 76 0.91 -3.52 -14.86
CA LEU A 76 1.06 -2.65 -13.70
C LEU A 76 -0.03 -2.89 -12.65
N GLY A 77 -1.26 -3.17 -13.07
CA GLY A 77 -2.34 -3.59 -12.16
C GLY A 77 -2.02 -4.89 -11.45
N PHE A 78 -1.53 -5.89 -12.22
CA PHE A 78 -1.05 -7.14 -11.64
C PHE A 78 0.05 -6.91 -10.60
N LEU A 79 1.07 -6.11 -10.93
CA LEU A 79 2.21 -5.87 -10.04
C LEU A 79 1.81 -5.07 -8.79
N GLY A 80 1.12 -3.93 -8.97
CA GLY A 80 0.88 -2.96 -7.90
C GLY A 80 -0.33 -3.26 -7.02
N TYR A 81 -1.40 -3.84 -7.59
CA TYR A 81 -2.64 -4.08 -6.84
C TYR A 81 -2.83 -5.54 -6.44
N TYR A 82 -2.47 -6.49 -7.33
CA TYR A 82 -2.59 -7.91 -7.00
C TYR A 82 -1.34 -8.43 -6.27
N ALA A 83 -0.18 -8.48 -6.93
CA ALA A 83 1.03 -9.10 -6.38
C ALA A 83 1.50 -8.40 -5.09
N ALA A 84 1.59 -7.06 -5.11
CA ALA A 84 1.96 -6.31 -3.91
C ALA A 84 0.99 -6.57 -2.74
N SER A 85 -0.32 -6.61 -3.00
CA SER A 85 -1.30 -6.87 -1.94
C SER A 85 -1.27 -8.30 -1.44
N PHE A 86 -1.10 -9.27 -2.33
CA PHE A 86 -1.00 -10.67 -1.95
C PHE A 86 0.22 -10.93 -1.05
N LEU A 87 1.38 -10.43 -1.45
CA LEU A 87 2.61 -10.55 -0.66
C LEU A 87 2.50 -9.86 0.70
N ASP A 88 1.85 -8.68 0.77
CA ASP A 88 1.58 -7.98 2.01
C ASP A 88 0.66 -8.81 2.94
N PHE A 89 -0.43 -9.39 2.42
CA PHE A 89 -1.36 -10.21 3.18
C PHE A 89 -0.69 -11.49 3.70
N VAL A 90 0.11 -12.16 2.87
CA VAL A 90 0.91 -13.32 3.28
C VAL A 90 1.89 -12.93 4.39
N GLY A 91 2.63 -11.84 4.21
CA GLY A 91 3.62 -11.38 5.19
C GLY A 91 3.00 -11.03 6.55
N LEU A 92 1.81 -10.41 6.55
CA LEU A 92 1.10 -10.04 7.77
C LEU A 92 0.58 -11.24 8.59
N GLN A 93 0.65 -12.46 8.10
CA GLN A 93 0.40 -13.63 8.93
C GLN A 93 1.45 -13.80 10.03
N TRP A 94 2.71 -13.41 9.76
CA TRP A 94 3.86 -13.65 10.66
C TRP A 94 4.50 -12.36 11.20
N VAL A 95 4.20 -11.21 10.60
CA VAL A 95 4.73 -9.90 11.04
C VAL A 95 3.61 -9.09 11.66
N GLY A 96 3.91 -8.39 12.75
CA GLY A 96 2.96 -7.44 13.36
C GLY A 96 2.58 -6.31 12.42
N ALA A 97 1.38 -5.75 12.60
CA ALA A 97 0.86 -4.70 11.72
C ALA A 97 1.76 -3.46 11.70
N GLY A 98 2.28 -3.06 12.87
CA GLY A 98 3.19 -1.93 13.02
C GLY A 98 4.50 -2.13 12.25
N VAL A 99 5.17 -3.27 12.46
CA VAL A 99 6.45 -3.59 11.79
C VAL A 99 6.26 -3.81 10.29
N GLY A 100 5.21 -4.52 9.89
CA GLY A 100 4.86 -4.70 8.46
C GLY A 100 4.68 -3.35 7.76
N ARG A 101 4.04 -2.38 8.43
CA ARG A 101 3.89 -1.04 7.86
C ARG A 101 5.20 -0.29 7.74
N LEU A 102 6.11 -0.40 8.71
CA LEU A 102 7.44 0.21 8.63
C LEU A 102 8.23 -0.36 7.43
N ILE A 103 8.22 -1.69 7.24
CA ILE A 103 8.87 -2.33 6.09
C ILE A 103 8.24 -1.86 4.77
N LEU A 104 6.91 -1.83 4.69
CA LEU A 104 6.21 -1.36 3.49
C LEU A 104 6.58 0.10 3.16
N TYR A 105 6.80 0.93 4.18
CA TYR A 105 7.18 2.34 4.02
C TYR A 105 8.58 2.56 3.45
N LEU A 106 9.34 1.49 3.15
CA LEU A 106 10.56 1.57 2.33
C LEU A 106 10.25 1.85 0.85
N PHE A 107 8.98 1.76 0.40
CA PHE A 107 8.66 1.93 -1.01
C PHE A 107 9.20 3.24 -1.63
N PRO A 108 9.27 4.42 -0.96
CA PRO A 108 9.83 5.61 -1.58
C PRO A 108 11.33 5.50 -1.85
N THR A 109 12.08 4.84 -0.97
CA THR A 109 13.51 4.59 -1.17
C THR A 109 13.75 3.53 -2.26
N LEU A 110 12.86 2.54 -2.34
CA LEU A 110 12.86 1.56 -3.45
C LEU A 110 12.50 2.21 -4.78
N VAL A 111 11.56 3.17 -4.82
CA VAL A 111 11.25 3.97 -6.01
C VAL A 111 12.50 4.73 -6.48
N LEU A 112 13.27 5.32 -5.58
CA LEU A 112 14.52 5.99 -5.90
C LEU A 112 15.53 5.02 -6.52
N LEU A 113 15.75 3.87 -5.87
CA LEU A 113 16.67 2.83 -6.34
C LEU A 113 16.26 2.31 -7.73
N LEU A 114 15.00 1.97 -7.92
CA LEU A 114 14.49 1.50 -9.22
C LEU A 114 14.55 2.60 -10.28
N SER A 115 14.32 3.86 -9.92
CA SER A 115 14.47 4.99 -10.85
C SER A 115 15.92 5.17 -11.29
N PHE A 116 16.89 4.94 -10.42
CA PHE A 116 18.30 4.92 -10.78
C PHE A 116 18.61 3.76 -11.73
N LEU A 117 18.18 2.55 -11.39
CA LEU A 117 18.50 1.34 -12.19
C LEU A 117 17.83 1.37 -13.57
N PHE A 118 16.55 1.72 -13.67
CA PHE A 118 15.77 1.62 -14.91
C PHE A 118 15.68 2.93 -15.70
N LEU A 119 15.66 4.06 -15.01
CA LEU A 119 15.55 5.39 -15.66
C LEU A 119 16.89 6.13 -15.71
N LYS A 120 17.97 5.52 -15.19
CA LYS A 120 19.33 6.10 -15.13
C LYS A 120 19.36 7.48 -14.44
N LYS A 121 18.43 7.74 -13.55
CA LYS A 121 18.39 8.97 -12.75
C LYS A 121 19.38 8.83 -11.60
N VAL A 122 20.51 9.53 -11.68
CA VAL A 122 21.53 9.49 -10.64
C VAL A 122 20.96 10.10 -9.35
N PRO A 123 20.97 9.34 -8.22
CA PRO A 123 20.49 9.86 -6.96
C PRO A 123 21.44 10.95 -6.43
N THR A 124 20.86 11.96 -5.83
CA THR A 124 21.62 13.00 -5.14
C THR A 124 22.19 12.45 -3.83
N TRP A 125 23.24 13.09 -3.29
CA TRP A 125 23.81 12.70 -2.00
C TRP A 125 22.77 12.62 -0.86
N ARG A 126 21.84 13.57 -0.84
CA ARG A 126 20.74 13.56 0.14
C ARG A 126 19.84 12.33 0.03
N GLU A 127 19.55 11.90 -1.19
CA GLU A 127 18.76 10.70 -1.46
C GLU A 127 19.50 9.44 -1.03
N VAL A 128 20.82 9.39 -1.20
CA VAL A 128 21.67 8.28 -0.71
C VAL A 128 21.65 8.24 0.82
N VAL A 129 21.81 9.39 1.50
CA VAL A 129 21.73 9.46 2.96
C VAL A 129 20.34 9.04 3.45
N ALA A 130 19.28 9.50 2.80
CA ALA A 130 17.92 9.11 3.12
C ALA A 130 17.70 7.60 3.04
N LEU A 131 18.23 6.98 2.00
CA LEU A 131 18.19 5.53 1.79
C LEU A 131 18.92 4.80 2.92
N LEU A 132 20.15 5.19 3.22
CA LEU A 132 20.95 4.57 4.29
C LEU A 132 20.25 4.69 5.67
N VAL A 133 19.70 5.86 5.99
CA VAL A 133 18.98 6.10 7.25
C VAL A 133 17.71 5.25 7.34
N SER A 134 16.91 5.18 6.25
CA SER A 134 15.70 4.36 6.22
C SER A 134 16.01 2.87 6.40
N TYR A 135 17.04 2.35 5.72
CA TYR A 135 17.43 0.95 5.86
C TYR A 135 18.02 0.64 7.23
N ALA A 136 18.81 1.56 7.81
CA ALA A 136 19.30 1.39 9.19
C ALA A 136 18.14 1.28 10.19
N GLY A 137 17.08 2.09 10.03
CA GLY A 137 15.87 2.01 10.83
C GLY A 137 15.18 0.65 10.72
N ILE A 138 15.03 0.12 9.50
CA ILE A 138 14.40 -1.19 9.29
C ILE A 138 15.27 -2.32 9.85
N VAL A 139 16.58 -2.31 9.56
CA VAL A 139 17.50 -3.32 10.10
C VAL A 139 17.43 -3.35 11.62
N LEU A 140 17.38 -2.19 12.28
CA LEU A 140 17.25 -2.10 13.73
C LEU A 140 15.96 -2.79 14.23
N VAL A 141 14.82 -2.53 13.60
CA VAL A 141 13.53 -3.12 14.00
C VAL A 141 13.50 -4.62 13.70
N VAL A 142 13.92 -5.03 12.50
CA VAL A 142 13.85 -6.43 12.07
C VAL A 142 14.84 -7.30 12.83
N SER A 143 16.09 -6.84 13.02
CA SER A 143 17.11 -7.61 13.75
C SER A 143 16.71 -7.89 15.19
N ASN A 144 16.08 -6.92 15.87
CA ASN A 144 15.58 -7.11 17.22
C ASN A 144 14.46 -8.15 17.30
N GLN A 145 13.57 -8.18 16.32
CA GLN A 145 12.48 -9.16 16.25
C GLN A 145 12.97 -10.57 15.85
N VAL A 146 13.97 -10.66 14.96
CA VAL A 146 14.55 -11.95 14.53
C VAL A 146 15.40 -12.57 15.64
N ALA A 147 16.07 -11.77 16.46
CA ALA A 147 16.84 -12.26 17.61
C ALA A 147 15.97 -12.98 18.66
N GLY A 148 14.66 -12.74 18.65
CA GLY A 148 13.67 -13.37 19.52
C GLY A 148 13.06 -14.69 19.01
N GLU A 149 13.65 -15.39 18.00
CA GLU A 149 13.32 -16.80 17.66
C GLU A 149 12.38 -17.09 16.48
N ASN A 150 12.04 -16.23 15.55
CA ASN A 150 11.05 -16.69 14.58
C ASN A 150 11.53 -16.67 13.12
N ARG A 151 11.90 -17.85 12.56
CA ARG A 151 12.11 -18.03 11.11
C ARG A 151 10.91 -17.55 10.29
N LEU A 152 9.71 -17.71 10.81
CA LEU A 152 8.47 -17.26 10.16
C LEU A 152 8.39 -15.74 10.13
N PHE A 153 8.88 -15.04 11.16
CA PHE A 153 8.97 -13.59 11.14
C PHE A 153 9.86 -13.08 10.00
N ALA A 154 11.06 -13.66 9.83
CA ALA A 154 11.98 -13.29 8.75
C ALA A 154 11.35 -13.52 7.36
N LEU A 155 10.64 -14.63 7.20
CA LEU A 155 9.90 -14.95 5.98
C LEU A 155 8.78 -13.93 5.73
N GLY A 156 7.99 -13.60 6.76
CA GLY A 156 6.93 -12.59 6.69
C GLY A 156 7.49 -11.21 6.33
N ALA A 157 8.61 -10.80 6.95
CA ALA A 157 9.29 -9.55 6.64
C ALA A 157 9.78 -9.52 5.17
N ALA A 158 10.30 -10.64 4.65
CA ALA A 158 10.68 -10.77 3.25
C ALA A 158 9.48 -10.62 2.30
N PHE A 159 8.33 -11.21 2.64
CA PHE A 159 7.10 -11.03 1.85
C PHE A 159 6.61 -9.56 1.84
N VAL A 160 6.62 -8.88 2.99
CA VAL A 160 6.25 -7.46 3.07
C VAL A 160 7.25 -6.59 2.30
N PHE A 161 8.56 -6.91 2.36
CA PHE A 161 9.57 -6.21 1.57
C PHE A 161 9.37 -6.43 0.06
N ALA A 162 9.08 -7.66 -0.36
CA ALA A 162 8.75 -7.97 -1.76
C ALA A 162 7.49 -7.23 -2.22
N SER A 163 6.48 -7.09 -1.34
CA SER A 163 5.31 -6.23 -1.59
C SER A 163 5.71 -4.78 -1.84
N ALA A 164 6.57 -4.20 -0.98
CA ALA A 164 7.08 -2.85 -1.15
C ALA A 164 7.84 -2.67 -2.48
N LEU A 165 8.61 -3.67 -2.89
CA LEU A 165 9.34 -3.68 -4.16
C LEU A 165 8.39 -3.72 -5.37
N CYS A 166 7.37 -4.58 -5.34
CA CYS A 166 6.32 -4.64 -6.36
C CYS A 166 5.59 -3.30 -6.49
N TYR A 167 5.24 -2.70 -5.36
CA TYR A 167 4.57 -1.40 -5.33
C TYR A 167 5.46 -0.28 -5.85
N ALA A 168 6.74 -0.27 -5.49
CA ALA A 168 7.73 0.69 -6.01
C ALA A 168 7.89 0.55 -7.54
N GLY A 169 7.97 -0.69 -8.05
CA GLY A 169 8.00 -0.98 -9.49
C GLY A 169 6.76 -0.45 -10.22
N TYR A 170 5.58 -0.67 -9.63
CA TYR A 170 4.31 -0.10 -10.11
C TYR A 170 4.36 1.43 -10.20
N LEU A 171 4.87 2.11 -9.16
CA LEU A 171 4.95 3.57 -9.14
C LEU A 171 5.93 4.11 -10.20
N VAL A 172 7.11 3.50 -10.33
CA VAL A 172 8.13 3.92 -11.30
C VAL A 172 7.62 3.74 -12.73
N ALA A 173 7.17 2.55 -13.08
CA ALA A 173 6.71 2.24 -14.42
C ALA A 173 5.34 2.87 -14.73
N GLY A 174 4.45 2.99 -13.73
CA GLY A 174 3.13 3.61 -13.85
C GLY A 174 3.16 5.12 -14.03
N SER A 175 4.26 5.80 -13.65
CA SER A 175 4.35 7.25 -13.72
C SER A 175 4.09 7.84 -15.13
N GLN A 176 4.52 7.15 -16.17
CA GLN A 176 4.28 7.55 -17.58
C GLN A 176 2.82 7.27 -18.00
N MET A 177 2.27 6.15 -17.55
CA MET A 177 0.89 5.77 -17.83
C MET A 177 -0.09 6.75 -17.18
N VAL A 178 0.17 7.15 -15.93
CA VAL A 178 -0.63 8.15 -15.21
C VAL A 178 -0.64 9.50 -15.94
N LYS A 179 0.49 9.95 -16.47
CA LYS A 179 0.56 11.20 -17.26
C LYS A 179 -0.28 11.15 -18.53
N ARG A 180 -0.36 9.98 -19.16
CA ARG A 180 -1.08 9.80 -20.42
C ARG A 180 -2.59 9.57 -20.21
N VAL A 181 -2.94 8.71 -19.24
CA VAL A 181 -4.32 8.19 -19.09
C VAL A 181 -5.09 8.95 -18.01
N GLY A 182 -4.39 9.65 -17.14
CA GLY A 182 -4.93 10.25 -15.92
C GLY A 182 -4.91 9.29 -14.73
N SER A 183 -4.68 9.82 -13.55
CA SER A 183 -4.50 9.06 -12.31
C SER A 183 -5.73 8.21 -11.96
N MET A 184 -6.92 8.80 -11.96
CA MET A 184 -8.17 8.13 -11.57
C MET A 184 -8.53 6.99 -12.54
N ARG A 185 -8.41 7.26 -13.85
CA ARG A 185 -8.70 6.27 -14.90
C ARG A 185 -7.72 5.10 -14.86
N PHE A 186 -6.43 5.40 -14.72
CA PHE A 186 -5.39 4.38 -14.57
C PHE A 186 -5.63 3.50 -13.34
N THR A 187 -5.92 4.12 -12.18
CA THR A 187 -6.20 3.40 -10.93
C THR A 187 -7.43 2.50 -11.06
N ALA A 188 -8.54 3.03 -11.62
CA ALA A 188 -9.76 2.26 -11.78
C ALA A 188 -9.54 1.02 -12.67
N TYR A 189 -8.97 1.21 -13.87
CA TYR A 189 -8.72 0.10 -14.77
C TYR A 189 -7.70 -0.90 -14.23
N SER A 190 -6.61 -0.43 -13.61
CA SER A 190 -5.61 -1.30 -13.00
C SER A 190 -6.20 -2.14 -11.88
N THR A 191 -7.09 -1.59 -11.06
CA THR A 191 -7.75 -2.33 -9.96
C THR A 191 -8.76 -3.35 -10.51
N VAL A 192 -9.56 -2.97 -11.52
CA VAL A 192 -10.49 -3.90 -12.19
C VAL A 192 -9.73 -5.08 -12.78
N VAL A 193 -8.64 -4.82 -13.53
CA VAL A 193 -7.83 -5.89 -14.13
C VAL A 193 -7.15 -6.74 -13.05
N ALA A 194 -6.65 -6.14 -11.97
CA ALA A 194 -6.02 -6.85 -10.86
C ALA A 194 -6.98 -7.76 -10.08
N THR A 195 -8.29 -7.52 -10.18
CA THR A 195 -9.29 -8.41 -9.59
C THR A 195 -9.33 -9.76 -10.29
N VAL A 196 -9.04 -9.83 -11.60
CA VAL A 196 -9.06 -11.08 -12.37
C VAL A 196 -8.10 -12.12 -11.78
N PRO A 197 -6.79 -11.85 -11.61
CA PRO A 197 -5.89 -12.84 -11.01
C PRO A 197 -6.24 -13.18 -9.55
N ALA A 198 -6.82 -12.26 -8.78
CA ALA A 198 -7.27 -12.56 -7.42
C ALA A 198 -8.45 -13.56 -7.41
N VAL A 199 -9.40 -13.37 -8.32
CA VAL A 199 -10.53 -14.29 -8.50
C VAL A 199 -10.05 -15.64 -9.02
N LEU A 200 -9.18 -15.66 -10.03
CA LEU A 200 -8.61 -16.89 -10.56
C LEU A 200 -7.82 -17.66 -9.49
N GLN A 201 -7.00 -16.97 -8.71
CA GLN A 201 -6.25 -17.59 -7.62
C GLN A 201 -7.19 -18.21 -6.59
N PHE A 202 -8.25 -17.53 -6.21
CA PHE A 202 -9.24 -18.08 -5.29
C PHE A 202 -9.91 -19.35 -5.85
N ILE A 203 -10.38 -19.31 -7.09
CA ILE A 203 -11.05 -20.46 -7.73
C ILE A 203 -10.13 -21.66 -7.85
N LEU A 204 -8.82 -21.43 -8.07
CA LEU A 204 -7.85 -22.51 -8.28
C LEU A 204 -7.31 -23.11 -6.97
N LEU A 205 -7.23 -22.31 -5.89
CA LEU A 205 -6.54 -22.72 -4.67
C LEU A 205 -7.46 -22.92 -3.47
N GLU A 206 -8.68 -22.37 -3.51
CA GLU A 206 -9.58 -22.39 -2.37
C GLU A 206 -10.90 -23.06 -2.72
N PRO A 207 -11.45 -23.88 -1.83
CA PRO A 207 -12.81 -24.42 -2.00
C PRO A 207 -13.84 -23.30 -1.76
N LEU A 208 -15.04 -23.45 -2.33
CA LEU A 208 -16.13 -22.48 -2.09
C LEU A 208 -16.51 -22.38 -0.60
N SER A 209 -16.32 -23.44 0.18
CA SER A 209 -16.50 -23.43 1.63
C SER A 209 -15.55 -22.49 2.38
N ALA A 210 -14.47 -22.03 1.75
CA ALA A 210 -13.63 -20.97 2.30
C ALA A 210 -14.36 -19.61 2.45
N LEU A 211 -15.57 -19.49 1.88
CA LEU A 211 -16.47 -18.33 2.06
C LEU A 211 -17.46 -18.52 3.22
N ASP A 212 -17.49 -19.68 3.86
CA ASP A 212 -18.30 -19.93 5.07
C ASP A 212 -17.62 -19.28 6.27
N LEU A 213 -17.59 -17.96 6.26
CA LEU A 213 -16.88 -17.15 7.22
C LEU A 213 -17.84 -16.53 8.25
N PRO A 214 -17.37 -16.34 9.49
CA PRO A 214 -18.12 -15.61 10.50
C PRO A 214 -18.48 -14.19 10.02
N THR A 215 -19.62 -13.67 10.48
CA THR A 215 -20.10 -12.31 10.16
C THR A 215 -19.05 -11.23 10.44
N ALA A 216 -18.23 -11.42 11.48
CA ALA A 216 -17.15 -10.50 11.82
C ALA A 216 -16.11 -10.38 10.68
N VAL A 217 -15.71 -11.51 10.08
CA VAL A 217 -14.72 -11.50 8.96
C VAL A 217 -15.32 -10.85 7.72
N TRP A 218 -16.59 -11.09 7.41
CA TRP A 218 -17.31 -10.37 6.34
C TRP A 218 -17.35 -8.86 6.62
N GLY A 219 -17.63 -8.47 7.87
CA GLY A 219 -17.58 -7.07 8.29
C GLY A 219 -16.20 -6.44 8.06
N TYR A 220 -15.13 -7.12 8.48
CA TYR A 220 -13.75 -6.65 8.25
C TYR A 220 -13.43 -6.56 6.76
N ALA A 221 -13.85 -7.52 5.94
CA ALA A 221 -13.65 -7.53 4.50
C ALA A 221 -14.37 -6.36 3.80
N ILE A 222 -15.60 -6.05 4.20
CA ILE A 222 -16.37 -4.91 3.68
C ILE A 222 -15.68 -3.59 4.03
N VAL A 223 -15.28 -3.40 5.29
CA VAL A 223 -14.56 -2.19 5.73
C VAL A 223 -13.20 -2.09 5.02
N LEU A 224 -12.50 -3.21 4.86
CA LEU A 224 -11.22 -3.27 4.14
C LEU A 224 -11.38 -2.85 2.67
N ALA A 225 -12.45 -3.31 2.00
CA ALA A 225 -12.72 -2.98 0.61
C ALA A 225 -13.19 -1.53 0.43
N THR A 226 -14.06 -1.03 1.31
CA THR A 226 -14.68 0.31 1.17
C THR A 226 -13.83 1.39 1.84
N VAL A 227 -13.63 1.31 3.15
CA VAL A 227 -12.97 2.35 3.95
C VAL A 227 -11.46 2.34 3.77
N CYS A 228 -10.83 1.16 3.65
CA CYS A 228 -9.37 1.07 3.53
C CYS A 228 -8.85 0.93 2.09
N THR A 229 -9.73 0.83 1.09
CA THR A 229 -9.31 0.72 -0.33
C THR A 229 -9.98 1.79 -1.19
N VAL A 230 -11.30 1.78 -1.32
CA VAL A 230 -12.01 2.71 -2.21
C VAL A 230 -11.90 4.16 -1.72
N LEU A 231 -12.29 4.42 -0.47
CA LEU A 231 -12.32 5.78 0.10
C LEU A 231 -10.94 6.47 0.08
N PRO A 232 -9.82 5.85 0.50
CA PRO A 232 -8.51 6.49 0.46
C PRO A 232 -8.07 6.88 -0.93
N LEU A 233 -8.39 6.09 -1.95
CA LEU A 233 -8.00 6.40 -3.32
C LEU A 233 -8.69 7.66 -3.86
N PHE A 234 -9.98 7.85 -3.55
CA PHE A 234 -10.69 9.07 -3.89
C PHE A 234 -10.16 10.28 -3.14
N LEU A 235 -10.01 10.15 -1.82
CA LEU A 235 -9.53 11.24 -0.97
C LEU A 235 -8.09 11.63 -1.32
N GLN A 236 -7.25 10.67 -1.67
CA GLN A 236 -5.89 10.92 -2.13
C GLN A 236 -5.87 11.69 -3.46
N ALA A 237 -6.69 11.28 -4.45
CA ALA A 237 -6.78 11.98 -5.72
C ALA A 237 -7.20 13.44 -5.51
N GLU A 238 -8.21 13.67 -4.68
CA GLU A 238 -8.73 14.99 -4.39
C GLU A 238 -7.74 15.85 -3.57
N ALA A 239 -7.04 15.23 -2.62
CA ALA A 239 -5.98 15.91 -1.86
C ALA A 239 -4.82 16.33 -2.78
N LEU A 240 -4.34 15.42 -3.65
CA LEU A 240 -3.25 15.72 -4.59
C LEU A 240 -3.60 16.88 -5.52
N ASN A 241 -4.85 16.96 -5.98
CA ASN A 241 -5.32 18.06 -6.82
C ASN A 241 -5.28 19.42 -6.09
N ARG A 242 -5.56 19.43 -4.78
CA ARG A 242 -5.69 20.68 -3.99
C ARG A 242 -4.40 21.14 -3.33
N ILE A 243 -3.58 20.21 -2.81
CA ILE A 243 -2.38 20.54 -2.05
C ILE A 243 -1.07 20.12 -2.73
N GLY A 244 -1.16 19.35 -3.83
CA GLY A 244 0.00 18.85 -4.55
C GLY A 244 0.75 17.71 -3.86
N ALA A 245 1.63 17.05 -4.61
CA ALA A 245 2.32 15.83 -4.17
C ALA A 245 3.25 16.06 -2.98
N ASN A 246 3.96 17.19 -2.90
CA ASN A 246 4.89 17.45 -1.82
C ASN A 246 4.21 17.56 -0.45
N GLN A 247 3.10 18.35 -0.38
CA GLN A 247 2.36 18.48 0.88
C GLN A 247 1.67 17.16 1.26
N PHE A 248 1.13 16.45 0.28
CA PHE A 248 0.55 15.13 0.51
C PHE A 248 1.57 14.13 1.07
N ALA A 249 2.80 14.11 0.54
CA ALA A 249 3.87 13.22 1.02
C ALA A 249 4.28 13.52 2.47
N ILE A 250 4.35 14.82 2.85
CA ILE A 250 4.64 15.23 4.23
C ILE A 250 3.54 14.73 5.18
N ILE A 251 2.26 14.93 4.82
CA ILE A 251 1.13 14.43 5.61
C ILE A 251 1.15 12.89 5.64
N GLY A 252 1.56 12.24 4.54
CA GLY A 252 1.71 10.79 4.42
C GLY A 252 2.65 10.16 5.46
N ALA A 253 3.65 10.91 5.94
CA ALA A 253 4.56 10.43 6.99
C ALA A 253 3.85 10.14 8.34
N ILE A 254 2.62 10.61 8.52
CA ILE A 254 1.76 10.24 9.67
C ILE A 254 1.32 8.76 9.59
N GLY A 255 1.28 8.17 8.39
CA GLY A 255 0.77 6.81 8.17
C GLY A 255 1.41 5.74 9.07
N PRO A 256 2.74 5.56 9.10
CA PRO A 256 3.39 4.59 9.97
C PRO A 256 3.10 4.81 11.46
N VAL A 257 3.09 6.08 11.90
CA VAL A 257 2.77 6.43 13.29
C VAL A 257 1.34 6.04 13.61
N SER A 258 0.40 6.33 12.71
CA SER A 258 -1.01 5.96 12.88
C SER A 258 -1.18 4.46 13.01
N VAL A 259 -0.49 3.66 12.18
CA VAL A 259 -0.55 2.19 12.29
C VAL A 259 0.06 1.71 13.60
N ALA A 260 1.21 2.25 14.02
CA ALA A 260 1.85 1.87 15.27
C ALA A 260 0.94 2.12 16.48
N VAL A 261 0.29 3.29 16.53
CA VAL A 261 -0.65 3.64 17.61
C VAL A 261 -1.90 2.75 17.55
N THR A 262 -2.48 2.57 16.37
CA THR A 262 -3.72 1.78 16.24
C THR A 262 -3.49 0.29 16.41
N SER A 263 -2.31 -0.26 16.08
CA SER A 263 -1.96 -1.66 16.36
C SER A 263 -1.73 -1.90 17.84
N ALA A 264 -1.11 -0.96 18.56
CA ALA A 264 -0.95 -1.05 20.00
C ALA A 264 -2.30 -1.01 20.73
N LEU A 265 -3.26 -0.20 20.25
CA LEU A 265 -4.58 -0.07 20.87
C LEU A 265 -5.59 -1.15 20.46
N GLY A 266 -5.46 -1.69 19.24
CA GLY A 266 -6.47 -2.58 18.66
C GLY A 266 -6.06 -4.04 18.53
N LEU A 267 -4.76 -4.34 18.64
CA LEU A 267 -4.22 -5.69 18.49
C LEU A 267 -3.37 -6.12 19.70
N ASP A 268 -3.27 -5.29 20.75
CA ASP A 268 -2.38 -5.50 21.89
C ASP A 268 -0.91 -5.76 21.47
N GLU A 269 -0.51 -5.28 20.27
CA GLU A 269 0.86 -5.41 19.80
C GLU A 269 1.78 -4.50 20.62
N PRO A 270 2.84 -5.03 21.26
CA PRO A 270 3.73 -4.20 22.08
C PRO A 270 4.47 -3.21 21.18
N PHE A 271 4.31 -1.93 21.44
CA PHE A 271 5.08 -0.87 20.80
C PHE A 271 6.39 -0.67 21.54
N THR A 272 7.46 -1.28 21.04
CA THR A 272 8.76 -1.22 21.68
C THR A 272 9.50 0.08 21.36
N TRP A 273 10.42 0.47 22.27
CA TRP A 273 11.32 1.60 22.06
C TRP A 273 12.16 1.47 20.77
N ILE A 274 12.55 0.26 20.41
CA ILE A 274 13.30 -0.03 19.18
C ILE A 274 12.44 0.22 17.94
N GLN A 275 11.17 -0.14 17.98
CA GLN A 275 10.21 0.18 16.91
C GLN A 275 9.98 1.69 16.78
N ALA A 276 9.94 2.42 17.92
CA ALA A 276 9.84 3.88 17.90
C ALA A 276 11.05 4.53 17.22
N LEU A 277 12.26 4.12 17.62
CA LEU A 277 13.50 4.64 17.06
C LEU A 277 13.66 4.29 15.57
N GLY A 278 13.46 3.02 15.21
CA GLY A 278 13.53 2.57 13.83
C GLY A 278 12.47 3.24 12.95
N GLY A 279 11.25 3.39 13.45
CA GLY A 279 10.18 4.12 12.78
C GLY A 279 10.53 5.60 12.55
N ALA A 280 11.11 6.26 13.55
CA ALA A 280 11.58 7.64 13.42
C ALA A 280 12.67 7.79 12.34
N LEU A 281 13.62 6.85 12.28
CA LEU A 281 14.65 6.82 11.23
C LEU A 281 14.04 6.63 9.83
N VAL A 282 13.08 5.70 9.67
CA VAL A 282 12.40 5.48 8.39
C VAL A 282 11.65 6.74 7.95
N ILE A 283 10.87 7.35 8.85
CA ILE A 283 10.12 8.56 8.55
C ILE A 283 11.06 9.71 8.19
N PHE A 284 12.14 9.90 8.94
CA PHE A 284 13.15 10.90 8.66
C PHE A 284 13.78 10.71 7.27
N GLY A 285 14.18 9.49 6.93
CA GLY A 285 14.71 9.17 5.61
C GLY A 285 13.70 9.44 4.48
N VAL A 286 12.44 9.05 4.65
CA VAL A 286 11.37 9.33 3.67
C VAL A 286 11.15 10.84 3.51
N LEU A 287 11.16 11.61 4.60
CA LEU A 287 11.00 13.06 4.55
C LEU A 287 12.17 13.74 3.83
N LEU A 288 13.41 13.27 4.02
CA LEU A 288 14.59 13.78 3.29
C LEU A 288 14.44 13.66 1.78
N VAL A 289 13.83 12.57 1.29
CA VAL A 289 13.53 12.40 -0.15
C VAL A 289 12.35 13.27 -0.59
N SER A 290 11.29 13.32 0.22
CA SER A 290 10.01 13.94 -0.15
C SER A 290 10.01 15.47 -0.10
N LEU A 291 10.87 16.07 0.74
CA LEU A 291 10.98 17.52 0.91
C LEU A 291 11.76 18.22 -0.21
N ARG A 292 12.10 17.52 -1.28
CA ARG A 292 12.77 18.13 -2.42
C ARG A 292 11.86 19.19 -3.05
N ARG A 293 12.28 20.44 -3.03
CA ARG A 293 11.74 21.47 -3.94
C ARG A 293 12.11 21.02 -5.36
N SER A 294 11.10 20.72 -6.19
CA SER A 294 11.32 20.64 -7.64
C SER A 294 11.89 21.99 -8.09
N PRO A 295 12.98 22.01 -8.89
CA PRO A 295 13.49 23.22 -9.47
C PRO A 295 12.46 23.88 -10.36
#